data_65a22e26340f86991fca88e2b6e4ebaf
#
_entry.id   65a22e26340f86991fca88e2b6e4ebaf
#
_cell.length_a   1.000
_cell.length_b   1.000
_cell.length_c   1.000
_cell.angle_alpha   90.00
_cell.angle_beta   90.00
_cell.angle_gamma   90.00
#
_symmetry.space_group_name_H-M   'P 1'
#
loop_
_entity.id
_entity.type
_entity.pdbx_description
1 polymer ?
#
loop_
_entity_poly.entity_id
_entity_poly.type
_entity_poly.pdbx_seq_one_letter_code
_entity_poly.pdbx_strand_id
1 'polypeptide(L)'
;MKKKVKLDFLTPKEKKYFDKLSLEEKKNLIKQYYKLNKLNSNNIPCRFKLLTLDTTESNKSYLLELYDSFIKLEESSEEYFKYKLFFDSIIQIPFNIYNNINITNNINEYLLESQKLLNTNIYGHIKTKEYIIQVIGQYITNPNNIGNILGLCGPPGTGKTTFVKNISQILQRPVEIINLSGSHDVSYLEGHGFTYQGSKYGKIIHTLIKHKSMNPIIFFDEVDKISKTDKGNELENLLINIVDITQNYNYSDKYFQEITIDLSKILFVFSYNDPDSINPILKDRIYEIQVNGYSYEEKIKLAKDYLIPNILKNFSFKKNDIIILDNSIEYIIDNYSNKNSGVRELIKIFKNMLAKIHIIYITNNSSLVNINRNICFPLKITKSNIKQFL
;
A
#
# COMPACT_ATOMS: atom_id res chain seq x y z
N MET A 1 -17.96 17.54 -44.16
CA MET A 1 -17.15 18.62 -43.58
C MET A 1 -16.15 18.02 -42.61
N LYS A 2 -14.84 18.00 -42.95
CA LYS A 2 -13.78 17.51 -42.05
C LYS A 2 -13.56 18.60 -40.98
N LYS A 3 -13.98 18.38 -39.72
CA LYS A 3 -13.61 19.25 -38.61
C LYS A 3 -12.07 19.34 -38.56
N LYS A 4 -11.51 20.50 -38.90
CA LYS A 4 -10.10 20.79 -38.67
C LYS A 4 -9.85 20.65 -37.15
N VAL A 5 -9.05 19.66 -36.78
CA VAL A 5 -8.64 19.49 -35.39
C VAL A 5 -7.78 20.70 -35.05
N LYS A 6 -8.22 21.54 -34.13
CA LYS A 6 -7.41 22.66 -33.63
C LYS A 6 -6.28 22.08 -32.80
N LEU A 7 -5.03 22.27 -33.25
CA LEU A 7 -3.80 21.85 -32.58
C LEU A 7 -3.17 23.00 -31.78
N ASP A 8 -4.03 23.83 -31.16
CA ASP A 8 -3.61 25.05 -30.43
C ASP A 8 -2.83 24.73 -29.15
N PHE A 9 -2.87 23.48 -28.72
CA PHE A 9 -2.15 22.99 -27.54
C PHE A 9 -0.67 22.64 -27.81
N LEU A 10 -0.22 22.63 -29.06
CA LEU A 10 1.17 22.30 -29.41
C LEU A 10 2.02 23.58 -29.53
N THR A 11 3.17 23.56 -28.90
CA THR A 11 4.20 24.59 -29.07
C THR A 11 4.76 24.59 -30.51
N PRO A 12 5.43 25.65 -30.96
CA PRO A 12 6.01 25.70 -32.30
C PRO A 12 7.01 24.58 -32.60
N LYS A 13 7.77 24.11 -31.58
CA LYS A 13 8.69 22.96 -31.71
C LYS A 13 7.93 21.65 -31.87
N GLU A 14 6.87 21.45 -31.09
CA GLU A 14 6.03 20.25 -31.15
C GLU A 14 5.25 20.16 -32.45
N LYS A 15 4.76 21.29 -33.01
CA LYS A 15 4.15 21.34 -34.33
C LYS A 15 5.11 20.88 -35.42
N LYS A 16 6.36 21.33 -35.40
CA LYS A 16 7.39 20.90 -36.38
C LYS A 16 7.67 19.38 -36.28
N TYR A 17 7.64 18.81 -35.10
CA TYR A 17 7.79 17.36 -34.93
C TYR A 17 6.52 16.62 -35.38
N PHE A 18 5.35 17.08 -34.97
CA PHE A 18 4.05 16.51 -35.34
C PHE A 18 3.89 16.47 -36.86
N ASP A 19 4.32 17.51 -37.57
CA ASP A 19 4.21 17.58 -39.04
C ASP A 19 5.07 16.50 -39.77
N LYS A 20 6.14 16.02 -39.13
CA LYS A 20 6.99 14.94 -39.66
C LYS A 20 6.42 13.54 -39.48
N LEU A 21 5.42 13.36 -38.65
CA LEU A 21 4.83 12.06 -38.36
C LEU A 21 3.93 11.58 -39.51
N SER A 22 3.79 10.27 -39.66
CA SER A 22 2.85 9.65 -40.57
C SER A 22 1.39 9.99 -40.24
N LEU A 23 0.49 9.84 -41.21
CA LEU A 23 -0.93 10.11 -41.02
C LEU A 23 -1.57 9.22 -39.93
N GLU A 24 -1.07 8.01 -39.79
CA GLU A 24 -1.57 7.05 -38.79
C GLU A 24 -1.14 7.41 -37.37
N GLU A 25 0.14 7.76 -37.20
CA GLU A 25 0.69 8.25 -35.93
C GLU A 25 0.00 9.53 -35.47
N LYS A 26 -0.20 10.51 -36.40
CA LYS A 26 -0.96 11.74 -36.10
C LYS A 26 -2.35 11.44 -35.57
N LYS A 27 -3.08 10.52 -36.23
CA LYS A 27 -4.45 10.14 -35.79
C LYS A 27 -4.44 9.47 -34.41
N ASN A 28 -3.46 8.58 -34.15
CA ASN A 28 -3.32 7.90 -32.88
C ASN A 28 -3.00 8.87 -31.74
N LEU A 29 -2.05 9.77 -31.94
CA LEU A 29 -1.68 10.79 -30.95
C LEU A 29 -2.84 11.72 -30.62
N ILE A 30 -3.55 12.20 -31.66
CA ILE A 30 -4.73 13.04 -31.47
C ILE A 30 -5.82 12.28 -30.71
N LYS A 31 -6.08 11.01 -31.04
CA LYS A 31 -7.08 10.18 -30.35
C LYS A 31 -6.72 9.96 -28.88
N GLN A 32 -5.43 9.67 -28.59
CA GLN A 32 -4.93 9.54 -27.22
C GLN A 32 -5.04 10.85 -26.44
N TYR A 33 -4.63 11.97 -27.04
CA TYR A 33 -4.74 13.29 -26.42
C TYR A 33 -6.18 13.63 -26.02
N TYR A 34 -7.13 13.49 -26.94
CA TYR A 34 -8.54 13.77 -26.64
C TYR A 34 -9.16 12.76 -25.65
N LYS A 35 -8.72 11.49 -25.67
CA LYS A 35 -9.13 10.50 -24.66
C LYS A 35 -8.65 10.91 -23.26
N LEU A 36 -7.40 11.33 -23.14
CA LEU A 36 -6.81 11.76 -21.88
C LEU A 36 -7.40 13.09 -21.40
N ASN A 37 -7.57 14.06 -22.30
CA ASN A 37 -8.19 15.34 -21.96
C ASN A 37 -9.66 15.22 -21.57
N LYS A 38 -10.42 14.28 -22.12
CA LYS A 38 -11.79 14.01 -21.66
C LYS A 38 -11.82 13.50 -20.22
N LEU A 39 -10.77 12.82 -19.76
CA LEU A 39 -10.65 12.41 -18.36
C LEU A 39 -10.36 13.61 -17.44
N ASN A 40 -9.71 14.66 -17.96
CA ASN A 40 -9.34 15.86 -17.21
C ASN A 40 -10.26 17.07 -17.44
N SER A 41 -11.16 17.03 -18.45
CA SER A 41 -12.03 18.15 -18.81
C SER A 41 -13.34 18.15 -18.03
N ASN A 42 -13.27 18.45 -16.75
CA ASN A 42 -14.40 19.09 -16.09
C ASN A 42 -14.26 20.60 -16.33
N ASN A 43 -14.98 21.15 -17.32
CA ASN A 43 -15.04 22.59 -17.63
C ASN A 43 -15.74 23.43 -16.53
N ILE A 44 -15.78 22.90 -15.30
CA ILE A 44 -16.38 23.59 -14.16
C ILE A 44 -15.34 24.58 -13.62
N PRO A 45 -15.63 25.89 -13.56
CA PRO A 45 -14.72 26.85 -12.95
C PRO A 45 -14.41 26.50 -11.49
N CYS A 46 -13.19 26.85 -11.04
CA CYS A 46 -12.68 26.46 -9.72
C CYS A 46 -13.64 26.87 -8.58
N ARG A 47 -14.18 28.09 -8.60
CA ARG A 47 -15.18 28.56 -7.60
C ARG A 47 -16.37 27.61 -7.46
N PHE A 48 -16.91 27.11 -8.55
CA PHE A 48 -18.05 26.19 -8.50
C PHE A 48 -17.64 24.81 -7.99
N LYS A 49 -16.40 24.36 -8.29
CA LYS A 49 -15.88 23.13 -7.69
C LYS A 49 -15.75 23.27 -6.18
N LEU A 50 -15.24 24.40 -5.69
CA LEU A 50 -15.12 24.67 -4.24
C LEU A 50 -16.50 24.70 -3.56
N LEU A 51 -17.50 25.33 -4.17
CA LEU A 51 -18.88 25.37 -3.65
C LEU A 51 -19.52 23.97 -3.59
N THR A 52 -19.18 23.11 -4.53
CA THR A 52 -19.74 21.73 -4.61
C THR A 52 -18.95 20.70 -3.83
N LEU A 53 -17.84 21.07 -3.16
CA LEU A 53 -17.13 20.17 -2.27
C LEU A 53 -18.06 19.72 -1.13
N ASP A 54 -18.07 18.44 -0.84
CA ASP A 54 -18.85 17.88 0.28
C ASP A 54 -18.06 17.97 1.58
N THR A 55 -17.83 19.19 2.06
CA THR A 55 -17.08 19.50 3.28
C THR A 55 -17.86 20.47 4.16
N THR A 56 -17.34 20.78 5.35
CA THR A 56 -18.00 21.67 6.30
C THR A 56 -18.18 23.09 5.76
N GLU A 57 -19.21 23.80 6.24
CA GLU A 57 -19.45 25.20 5.86
C GLU A 57 -18.27 26.10 6.24
N SER A 58 -17.57 25.82 7.33
CA SER A 58 -16.37 26.53 7.75
C SER A 58 -15.26 26.37 6.70
N ASN A 59 -14.97 25.14 6.26
CA ASN A 59 -13.99 24.88 5.22
C ASN A 59 -14.34 25.60 3.91
N LYS A 60 -15.63 25.56 3.50
CA LYS A 60 -16.08 26.26 2.28
C LYS A 60 -15.90 27.77 2.38
N SER A 61 -16.27 28.36 3.52
CA SER A 61 -16.11 29.81 3.77
C SER A 61 -14.65 30.22 3.65
N TYR A 62 -13.77 29.51 4.32
CA TYR A 62 -12.33 29.77 4.27
C TYR A 62 -11.75 29.63 2.85
N LEU A 63 -12.15 28.56 2.13
CA LEU A 63 -11.70 28.32 0.75
C LEU A 63 -12.16 29.41 -0.21
N LEU A 64 -13.38 29.93 -0.04
CA LEU A 64 -13.90 31.01 -0.89
C LEU A 64 -13.21 32.33 -0.61
N GLU A 65 -12.92 32.64 0.65
CA GLU A 65 -12.15 33.84 1.05
C GLU A 65 -10.74 33.80 0.45
N LEU A 66 -10.06 32.67 0.57
CA LEU A 66 -8.75 32.48 -0.07
C LEU A 66 -8.83 32.60 -1.60
N TYR A 67 -9.89 32.04 -2.21
CA TYR A 67 -10.08 32.12 -3.64
C TYR A 67 -10.33 33.55 -4.12
N ASP A 68 -11.09 34.36 -3.37
CA ASP A 68 -11.34 35.77 -3.67
C ASP A 68 -10.06 36.63 -3.57
N SER A 69 -9.12 36.22 -2.76
CA SER A 69 -7.78 36.81 -2.68
C SER A 69 -6.90 36.35 -3.86
N PHE A 70 -6.94 35.06 -4.17
CA PHE A 70 -6.18 34.44 -5.28
C PHE A 70 -6.50 35.07 -6.65
N ILE A 71 -7.76 35.33 -6.97
CA ILE A 71 -8.14 35.88 -8.29
C ILE A 71 -7.66 37.33 -8.50
N LYS A 72 -7.18 38.01 -7.45
CA LYS A 72 -6.59 39.36 -7.52
C LYS A 72 -5.10 39.34 -7.80
N LEU A 73 -4.46 38.17 -7.74
CA LEU A 73 -3.02 38.02 -7.99
C LEU A 73 -2.71 38.08 -9.48
N GLU A 74 -1.54 38.59 -9.82
CA GLU A 74 -1.03 38.54 -11.19
C GLU A 74 -0.69 37.08 -11.56
N GLU A 75 -1.16 36.63 -12.74
CA GLU A 75 -0.93 35.25 -13.22
C GLU A 75 0.55 34.89 -13.39
N SER A 76 1.44 35.88 -13.54
CA SER A 76 2.89 35.72 -13.65
C SER A 76 3.59 35.54 -12.31
N SER A 77 2.92 35.82 -11.19
CA SER A 77 3.51 35.83 -9.87
C SER A 77 3.75 34.40 -9.33
N GLU A 78 4.81 34.23 -8.56
CA GLU A 78 5.11 32.94 -7.87
C GLU A 78 3.97 32.54 -6.93
N GLU A 79 3.37 33.52 -6.29
CA GLU A 79 2.27 33.34 -5.36
C GLU A 79 1.01 32.80 -6.07
N TYR A 80 0.70 33.28 -7.27
CA TYR A 80 -0.38 32.74 -8.10
C TYR A 80 -0.20 31.24 -8.35
N PHE A 81 0.99 30.79 -8.71
CA PHE A 81 1.25 29.36 -8.95
C PHE A 81 1.13 28.53 -7.67
N LYS A 82 1.52 29.04 -6.50
CA LYS A 82 1.35 28.37 -5.21
C LYS A 82 -0.13 28.15 -4.89
N TYR A 83 -0.95 29.20 -4.98
CA TYR A 83 -2.39 29.09 -4.74
C TYR A 83 -3.11 28.23 -5.77
N LYS A 84 -2.69 28.29 -7.02
CA LYS A 84 -3.23 27.40 -8.06
C LYS A 84 -3.00 25.94 -7.72
N LEU A 85 -1.79 25.55 -7.31
CA LEU A 85 -1.49 24.19 -6.87
C LEU A 85 -2.28 23.80 -5.61
N PHE A 86 -2.47 24.73 -4.69
CA PHE A 86 -3.30 24.52 -3.51
C PHE A 86 -4.74 24.17 -3.89
N PHE A 87 -5.39 25.00 -4.73
CA PHE A 87 -6.78 24.77 -5.16
C PHE A 87 -6.90 23.51 -6.02
N ASP A 88 -5.94 23.24 -6.90
CA ASP A 88 -5.92 22.01 -7.71
C ASP A 88 -5.78 20.75 -6.82
N SER A 89 -5.13 20.87 -5.67
CA SER A 89 -4.93 19.77 -4.73
C SER A 89 -6.14 19.56 -3.82
N ILE A 90 -6.70 20.63 -3.24
CA ILE A 90 -7.84 20.52 -2.31
C ILE A 90 -9.09 19.96 -3.00
N ILE A 91 -9.32 20.31 -4.25
CA ILE A 91 -10.45 19.81 -5.07
C ILE A 91 -10.34 18.30 -5.30
N GLN A 92 -9.14 17.72 -5.19
CA GLN A 92 -8.93 16.28 -5.37
C GLN A 92 -9.20 15.46 -4.11
N ILE A 93 -9.32 16.10 -2.95
CA ILE A 93 -9.64 15.38 -1.71
C ILE A 93 -11.08 14.85 -1.83
N PRO A 94 -11.27 13.53 -1.63
CA PRO A 94 -12.57 12.88 -1.80
C PRO A 94 -13.45 13.03 -0.56
N PHE A 95 -13.73 14.26 -0.14
CA PHE A 95 -14.56 14.52 1.03
C PHE A 95 -15.86 13.71 1.01
N ASN A 96 -16.19 13.03 2.11
CA ASN A 96 -17.37 12.20 2.30
C ASN A 96 -17.57 11.04 1.29
N ILE A 97 -16.51 10.71 0.51
CA ILE A 97 -16.54 9.54 -0.38
C ILE A 97 -15.91 8.34 0.34
N TYR A 98 -16.71 7.31 0.56
CA TYR A 98 -16.31 6.11 1.31
C TYR A 98 -16.46 4.85 0.48
N ASN A 99 -15.51 3.93 0.62
CA ASN A 99 -15.63 2.58 0.08
C ASN A 99 -16.44 1.72 1.06
N ASN A 100 -17.64 1.37 0.67
CA ASN A 100 -18.51 0.50 1.46
C ASN A 100 -18.33 -0.96 1.04
N ILE A 101 -18.49 -1.87 2.00
CA ILE A 101 -18.49 -3.30 1.73
C ILE A 101 -19.77 -3.65 0.97
N ASN A 102 -19.64 -4.17 -0.24
CA ASN A 102 -20.78 -4.67 -1.00
C ASN A 102 -21.04 -6.13 -0.62
N ILE A 103 -22.01 -6.34 0.27
CA ILE A 103 -22.47 -7.68 0.64
C ILE A 103 -23.62 -8.02 -0.30
N THR A 104 -23.36 -8.89 -1.28
CA THR A 104 -24.37 -9.38 -2.22
C THR A 104 -25.17 -10.56 -1.66
N ASN A 105 -24.60 -11.26 -0.67
CA ASN A 105 -25.14 -12.46 -0.05
C ASN A 105 -25.45 -12.22 1.43
N ASN A 106 -25.86 -13.28 2.13
CA ASN A 106 -26.02 -13.23 3.57
C ASN A 106 -24.68 -12.92 4.28
N ILE A 107 -24.72 -12.13 5.37
CA ILE A 107 -23.55 -11.79 6.20
C ILE A 107 -22.76 -13.03 6.62
N ASN A 108 -23.46 -14.12 6.95
CA ASN A 108 -22.82 -15.38 7.32
C ASN A 108 -21.96 -15.95 6.20
N GLU A 109 -22.47 -15.96 4.96
CA GLU A 109 -21.70 -16.42 3.79
C GLU A 109 -20.48 -15.56 3.56
N TYR A 110 -20.62 -14.24 3.67
CA TYR A 110 -19.50 -13.29 3.52
C TYR A 110 -18.41 -13.53 4.55
N LEU A 111 -18.75 -13.75 5.81
CA LEU A 111 -17.78 -14.05 6.87
C LEU A 111 -17.10 -15.42 6.66
N LEU A 112 -17.84 -16.42 6.20
CA LEU A 112 -17.26 -17.73 5.85
C LEU A 112 -16.30 -17.64 4.66
N GLU A 113 -16.63 -16.87 3.62
CA GLU A 113 -15.74 -16.62 2.48
C GLU A 113 -14.48 -15.83 2.93
N SER A 114 -14.66 -14.85 3.78
CA SER A 114 -13.56 -14.10 4.39
C SER A 114 -12.61 -14.99 5.17
N GLN A 115 -13.15 -15.91 5.96
CA GLN A 115 -12.37 -16.90 6.71
C GLN A 115 -11.64 -17.88 5.76
N LYS A 116 -12.29 -18.34 4.69
CA LYS A 116 -11.66 -19.18 3.67
C LYS A 116 -10.49 -18.45 2.99
N LEU A 117 -10.68 -17.18 2.65
CA LEU A 117 -9.64 -16.35 2.04
C LEU A 117 -8.42 -16.21 2.97
N LEU A 118 -8.65 -15.92 4.25
CA LEU A 118 -7.57 -15.87 5.25
C LEU A 118 -6.86 -17.22 5.39
N ASN A 119 -7.60 -18.33 5.38
CA ASN A 119 -7.02 -19.67 5.51
C ASN A 119 -6.24 -20.10 4.26
N THR A 120 -6.63 -19.63 3.09
CA THR A 120 -5.93 -19.92 1.83
C THR A 120 -4.61 -19.15 1.72
N ASN A 121 -4.60 -17.89 2.17
CA ASN A 121 -3.46 -17.00 1.98
C ASN A 121 -2.44 -17.05 3.14
N ILE A 122 -2.89 -17.43 4.33
CA ILE A 122 -2.09 -17.41 5.55
C ILE A 122 -2.20 -18.76 6.25
N TYR A 123 -1.06 -19.39 6.47
CA TYR A 123 -1.00 -20.63 7.26
C TYR A 123 -1.00 -20.32 8.77
N GLY A 124 -1.65 -21.15 9.57
CA GLY A 124 -1.65 -20.99 11.03
C GLY A 124 -2.40 -19.74 11.52
N HIS A 125 -1.92 -19.18 12.63
CA HIS A 125 -2.40 -17.94 13.25
C HIS A 125 -3.92 -17.92 13.53
N ILE A 126 -4.47 -19.01 14.05
CA ILE A 126 -5.93 -19.20 14.22
C ILE A 126 -6.53 -18.05 15.02
N LYS A 127 -5.97 -17.74 16.19
CA LYS A 127 -6.46 -16.66 17.08
C LYS A 127 -6.45 -15.28 16.40
N THR A 128 -5.38 -14.98 15.65
CA THR A 128 -5.25 -13.73 14.88
C THR A 128 -6.35 -13.62 13.82
N LYS A 129 -6.62 -14.73 13.11
CA LYS A 129 -7.68 -14.78 12.08
C LYS A 129 -9.08 -14.62 12.70
N GLU A 130 -9.35 -15.31 13.79
CA GLU A 130 -10.62 -15.18 14.54
C GLU A 130 -10.88 -13.73 14.94
N TYR A 131 -9.86 -13.06 15.48
CA TYR A 131 -9.98 -11.66 15.84
C TYR A 131 -10.23 -10.75 14.62
N ILE A 132 -9.52 -10.97 13.52
CA ILE A 132 -9.74 -10.22 12.28
C ILE A 132 -11.19 -10.40 11.79
N ILE A 133 -11.74 -11.62 11.85
CA ILE A 133 -13.15 -11.87 11.48
C ILE A 133 -14.11 -11.13 12.41
N GLN A 134 -13.82 -11.03 13.72
CA GLN A 134 -14.62 -10.24 14.67
C GLN A 134 -14.62 -8.75 14.29
N VAL A 135 -13.44 -8.18 13.98
CA VAL A 135 -13.31 -6.79 13.52
C VAL A 135 -14.09 -6.57 12.22
N ILE A 136 -13.99 -7.48 11.26
CA ILE A 136 -14.76 -7.41 10.03
C ILE A 136 -16.26 -7.43 10.30
N GLY A 137 -16.72 -8.32 11.19
CA GLY A 137 -18.12 -8.39 11.63
C GLY A 137 -18.62 -7.07 12.22
N GLN A 138 -17.79 -6.41 13.04
CA GLN A 138 -18.11 -5.09 13.59
C GLN A 138 -18.27 -4.03 12.49
N TYR A 139 -17.38 -4.00 11.50
CA TYR A 139 -17.48 -3.06 10.37
C TYR A 139 -18.71 -3.32 9.49
N ILE A 140 -19.14 -4.57 9.37
CA ILE A 140 -20.36 -4.93 8.62
C ILE A 140 -21.62 -4.45 9.35
N THR A 141 -21.68 -4.68 10.65
CA THR A 141 -22.87 -4.35 11.47
C THR A 141 -22.95 -2.87 11.83
N ASN A 142 -21.80 -2.22 11.97
CA ASN A 142 -21.70 -0.79 12.24
C ASN A 142 -20.65 -0.12 11.37
N PRO A 143 -20.97 0.23 10.11
CA PRO A 143 -20.01 0.89 9.20
C PRO A 143 -19.51 2.25 9.71
N ASN A 144 -20.25 2.85 10.64
CA ASN A 144 -19.87 4.10 11.30
C ASN A 144 -19.02 3.90 12.55
N ASN A 145 -18.64 2.65 12.84
CA ASN A 145 -17.77 2.38 13.98
C ASN A 145 -16.44 3.11 13.81
N ILE A 146 -16.11 3.92 14.80
CA ILE A 146 -14.92 4.77 14.86
C ILE A 146 -13.91 4.07 15.77
N GLY A 147 -12.65 4.08 15.40
CA GLY A 147 -11.57 3.85 16.35
C GLY A 147 -10.99 2.44 16.46
N ASN A 148 -11.18 1.58 15.46
CA ASN A 148 -10.42 0.34 15.41
C ASN A 148 -8.99 0.60 14.93
N ILE A 149 -8.06 0.65 15.88
CA ILE A 149 -6.64 0.78 15.63
C ILE A 149 -6.02 -0.58 15.93
N LEU A 150 -5.45 -1.22 14.91
CA LEU A 150 -4.91 -2.56 15.03
C LEU A 150 -3.39 -2.51 15.13
N GLY A 151 -2.81 -3.29 16.03
CA GLY A 151 -1.37 -3.50 16.14
C GLY A 151 -1.00 -4.95 15.90
N LEU A 152 -0.24 -5.23 14.85
CA LEU A 152 0.28 -6.55 14.56
C LEU A 152 1.68 -6.69 15.17
N CYS A 153 1.74 -7.33 16.35
CA CYS A 153 2.98 -7.56 17.08
C CYS A 153 3.55 -8.95 16.79
N GLY A 154 4.82 -9.04 16.50
CA GLY A 154 5.50 -10.34 16.35
C GLY A 154 6.77 -10.30 15.53
N PRO A 155 7.51 -11.42 15.44
CA PRO A 155 8.78 -11.48 14.78
C PRO A 155 8.74 -11.10 13.29
N PRO A 156 9.86 -10.68 12.69
CA PRO A 156 9.92 -10.38 11.27
C PRO A 156 9.68 -11.65 10.43
N GLY A 157 8.96 -11.50 9.32
CA GLY A 157 8.69 -12.60 8.39
C GLY A 157 7.57 -13.56 8.80
N THR A 158 6.69 -13.17 9.71
CA THR A 158 5.51 -13.95 10.14
C THR A 158 4.25 -13.64 9.31
N GLY A 159 4.32 -12.72 8.34
CA GLY A 159 3.20 -12.44 7.45
C GLY A 159 2.34 -11.24 7.85
N LYS A 160 2.79 -10.33 8.73
CA LYS A 160 2.05 -9.13 9.16
C LYS A 160 1.50 -8.33 7.98
N THR A 161 2.33 -8.01 6.99
CA THR A 161 1.91 -7.31 5.76
C THR A 161 0.89 -8.11 4.93
N THR A 162 0.98 -9.45 4.97
CA THR A 162 0.01 -10.32 4.28
C THR A 162 -1.36 -10.24 4.95
N PHE A 163 -1.42 -10.19 6.28
CA PHE A 163 -2.67 -9.96 7.02
C PHE A 163 -3.36 -8.67 6.56
N VAL A 164 -2.61 -7.55 6.52
CA VAL A 164 -3.16 -6.25 6.12
C VAL A 164 -3.71 -6.26 4.69
N LYS A 165 -3.01 -6.92 3.76
CA LYS A 165 -3.50 -7.08 2.37
C LYS A 165 -4.79 -7.89 2.31
N ASN A 166 -4.92 -8.94 3.11
CA ASN A 166 -6.16 -9.72 3.19
C ASN A 166 -7.31 -8.92 3.83
N ILE A 167 -7.03 -8.16 4.90
CA ILE A 167 -8.01 -7.24 5.50
C ILE A 167 -8.50 -6.23 4.46
N SER A 168 -7.57 -5.64 3.68
CA SER A 168 -7.90 -4.73 2.59
C SER A 168 -8.82 -5.36 1.55
N GLN A 169 -8.53 -6.59 1.14
CA GLN A 169 -9.34 -7.32 0.17
C GLN A 169 -10.74 -7.63 0.72
N ILE A 170 -10.83 -8.08 1.97
CA ILE A 170 -12.09 -8.41 2.63
C ILE A 170 -12.94 -7.15 2.87
N LEU A 171 -12.35 -6.07 3.38
CA LEU A 171 -13.06 -4.81 3.62
C LEU A 171 -13.34 -4.04 2.34
N GLN A 172 -12.82 -4.49 1.17
CA GLN A 172 -12.90 -3.78 -0.11
C GLN A 172 -12.40 -2.33 -0.01
N ARG A 173 -11.42 -2.09 0.88
CA ARG A 173 -10.80 -0.79 1.10
C ARG A 173 -9.37 -0.79 0.60
N PRO A 174 -8.92 0.24 -0.13
CA PRO A 174 -7.54 0.33 -0.56
C PRO A 174 -6.60 0.46 0.63
N VAL A 175 -5.38 -0.07 0.48
CA VAL A 175 -4.33 0.01 1.51
C VAL A 175 -3.15 0.82 1.01
N GLU A 176 -2.68 1.74 1.84
CA GLU A 176 -1.38 2.41 1.67
C GLU A 176 -0.42 1.92 2.75
N ILE A 177 0.76 1.51 2.32
CA ILE A 177 1.82 1.03 3.22
C ILE A 177 2.84 2.14 3.39
N ILE A 178 3.05 2.55 4.63
CA ILE A 178 4.00 3.59 5.03
C ILE A 178 5.03 2.94 5.95
N ASN A 179 6.26 2.81 5.48
CA ASN A 179 7.35 2.32 6.31
C ASN A 179 7.93 3.47 7.14
N LEU A 180 7.97 3.30 8.46
CA LEU A 180 8.50 4.29 9.40
C LEU A 180 9.95 4.01 9.81
N SER A 181 10.55 2.91 9.33
CA SER A 181 11.94 2.60 9.62
C SER A 181 12.88 3.68 9.08
N GLY A 182 13.63 4.31 9.99
CA GLY A 182 14.53 5.40 9.64
C GLY A 182 13.85 6.71 9.20
N SER A 183 12.52 6.81 9.34
CA SER A 183 11.80 8.07 9.09
C SER A 183 12.07 9.04 10.23
N HIS A 184 12.47 10.27 9.87
CA HIS A 184 12.82 11.32 10.83
C HIS A 184 12.06 12.63 10.56
N ASP A 185 11.24 12.68 9.52
CA ASP A 185 10.59 13.92 9.09
C ASP A 185 9.08 13.82 9.22
N VAL A 186 8.56 14.51 10.20
CA VAL A 186 7.12 14.64 10.47
C VAL A 186 6.40 15.25 9.26
N SER A 187 7.05 16.19 8.55
CA SER A 187 6.49 16.86 7.38
C SER A 187 6.16 15.87 6.24
N TYR A 188 6.79 14.69 6.22
CA TYR A 188 6.42 13.64 5.28
C TYR A 188 4.97 13.18 5.47
N LEU A 189 4.47 13.09 6.72
CA LEU A 189 3.11 12.67 7.02
C LEU A 189 2.10 13.81 7.03
N GLU A 190 2.45 14.95 7.64
CA GLU A 190 1.54 16.08 7.87
C GLU A 190 1.71 17.26 6.89
N GLY A 191 2.66 17.17 5.96
CA GLY A 191 2.93 18.22 4.99
C GLY A 191 3.84 19.32 5.51
N HIS A 192 4.24 20.21 4.61
CA HIS A 192 5.05 21.39 4.89
C HIS A 192 4.15 22.62 4.94
N GLY A 193 4.45 23.57 5.81
CA GLY A 193 3.71 24.83 5.88
C GLY A 193 3.63 25.51 4.51
N PHE A 194 2.47 26.00 4.14
CA PHE A 194 2.15 26.56 2.81
C PHE A 194 3.10 27.70 2.38
N THR A 195 3.64 28.44 3.34
CA THR A 195 4.53 29.59 3.07
C THR A 195 5.88 29.21 2.50
N TYR A 196 6.36 27.98 2.70
CA TYR A 196 7.66 27.55 2.21
C TYR A 196 7.67 27.28 0.71
N GLN A 197 8.78 27.60 0.05
CA GLN A 197 8.96 27.24 -1.37
C GLN A 197 9.06 25.72 -1.54
N GLY A 198 8.30 25.18 -2.50
CA GLY A 198 8.25 23.73 -2.73
C GLY A 198 7.40 22.95 -1.72
N SER A 199 6.59 23.64 -0.88
CA SER A 199 5.67 22.99 0.07
C SER A 199 4.69 22.05 -0.63
N LYS A 200 4.38 20.93 0.05
CA LYS A 200 3.44 19.92 -0.41
C LYS A 200 2.66 19.37 0.78
N TYR A 201 1.46 18.91 0.51
CA TYR A 201 0.65 18.20 1.50
C TYR A 201 1.27 16.85 1.88
N GLY A 202 0.93 16.40 3.07
CA GLY A 202 1.50 15.20 3.68
C GLY A 202 1.04 13.89 3.04
N LYS A 203 1.71 12.81 3.42
CA LYS A 203 1.44 11.47 2.90
C LYS A 203 0.04 10.98 3.26
N ILE A 204 -0.54 11.42 4.38
CA ILE A 204 -1.91 11.08 4.78
C ILE A 204 -2.89 11.60 3.73
N ILE A 205 -2.82 12.89 3.40
CA ILE A 205 -3.68 13.50 2.38
C ILE A 205 -3.41 12.94 1.00
N HIS A 206 -2.13 12.72 0.66
CA HIS A 206 -1.77 12.04 -0.58
C HIS A 206 -2.46 10.68 -0.71
N THR A 207 -2.58 9.94 0.39
CA THR A 207 -3.25 8.63 0.42
C THR A 207 -4.74 8.76 0.10
N LEU A 208 -5.43 9.74 0.69
CA LEU A 208 -6.84 10.00 0.42
C LEU A 208 -7.07 10.34 -1.06
N ILE A 209 -6.29 11.26 -1.61
CA ILE A 209 -6.36 11.68 -3.02
C ILE A 209 -6.07 10.51 -3.96
N LYS A 210 -4.99 9.76 -3.71
CA LYS A 210 -4.56 8.61 -4.53
C LYS A 210 -5.63 7.54 -4.61
N HIS A 211 -6.25 7.22 -3.50
CA HIS A 211 -7.24 6.15 -3.38
C HIS A 211 -8.69 6.63 -3.60
N LYS A 212 -8.89 7.93 -3.73
CA LYS A 212 -10.20 8.57 -3.94
C LYS A 212 -11.25 8.12 -2.91
N SER A 213 -10.84 7.99 -1.66
CA SER A 213 -11.68 7.52 -0.56
C SER A 213 -11.21 8.11 0.78
N MET A 214 -12.17 8.43 1.66
CA MET A 214 -11.91 8.91 3.01
C MET A 214 -11.73 7.80 4.04
N ASN A 215 -11.90 6.52 3.66
CA ASN A 215 -11.75 5.38 4.56
C ASN A 215 -10.76 4.30 4.06
N PRO A 216 -9.58 4.67 3.53
CA PRO A 216 -8.55 3.69 3.20
C PRO A 216 -8.05 2.98 4.46
N ILE A 217 -7.24 1.95 4.28
CA ILE A 217 -6.41 1.37 5.32
C ILE A 217 -5.04 2.02 5.22
N ILE A 218 -4.55 2.61 6.30
CA ILE A 218 -3.17 3.11 6.39
C ILE A 218 -2.39 2.16 7.28
N PHE A 219 -1.41 1.49 6.69
CA PHE A 219 -0.55 0.55 7.38
C PHE A 219 0.83 1.16 7.64
N PHE A 220 1.09 1.45 8.91
CA PHE A 220 2.39 1.90 9.40
C PHE A 220 3.26 0.70 9.76
N ASP A 221 4.27 0.45 8.95
CA ASP A 221 5.18 -0.69 9.14
C ASP A 221 6.43 -0.27 9.91
N GLU A 222 6.91 -1.15 10.79
CA GLU A 222 8.13 -0.99 11.60
C GLU A 222 8.10 0.25 12.53
N VAL A 223 7.01 0.45 13.27
CA VAL A 223 6.85 1.57 14.21
C VAL A 223 7.88 1.53 15.35
N ASP A 224 8.29 0.35 15.77
CA ASP A 224 9.38 0.11 16.73
C ASP A 224 10.77 0.57 16.26
N LYS A 225 10.90 0.99 15.00
CA LYS A 225 12.14 1.49 14.38
C LYS A 225 12.17 3.00 14.19
N ILE A 226 11.18 3.72 14.70
CA ILE A 226 11.23 5.18 14.78
C ILE A 226 12.44 5.58 15.63
N SER A 227 13.18 6.59 15.18
CA SER A 227 14.36 7.04 15.90
C SER A 227 14.00 7.66 17.25
N LYS A 228 14.79 7.39 18.29
CA LYS A 228 14.63 8.00 19.62
C LYS A 228 15.33 9.36 19.69
N THR A 229 15.06 10.22 18.72
CA THR A 229 15.53 11.61 18.64
C THR A 229 14.33 12.55 18.79
N ASP A 230 14.57 13.84 18.99
CA ASP A 230 13.49 14.83 19.08
C ASP A 230 12.53 14.75 17.89
N LYS A 231 13.07 14.62 16.67
CA LYS A 231 12.26 14.42 15.45
C LYS A 231 11.44 13.14 15.46
N GLY A 232 11.98 12.05 16.00
CA GLY A 232 11.26 10.80 16.18
C GLY A 232 10.13 10.94 17.20
N ASN A 233 10.36 11.65 18.28
CA ASN A 233 9.34 11.97 19.28
C ASN A 233 8.20 12.81 18.67
N GLU A 234 8.54 13.79 17.82
CA GLU A 234 7.54 14.56 17.07
C GLU A 234 6.67 13.66 16.17
N LEU A 235 7.31 12.70 15.50
CA LEU A 235 6.59 11.73 14.67
C LEU A 235 5.67 10.84 15.50
N GLU A 236 6.13 10.32 16.65
CA GLU A 236 5.28 9.55 17.57
C GLU A 236 4.10 10.38 18.08
N ASN A 237 4.30 11.65 18.42
CA ASN A 237 3.24 12.57 18.85
C ASN A 237 2.21 12.79 17.73
N LEU A 238 2.65 12.93 16.48
CA LEU A 238 1.74 13.00 15.35
C LEU A 238 0.93 11.72 15.21
N LEU A 239 1.57 10.54 15.31
CA LEU A 239 0.86 9.26 15.25
C LEU A 239 -0.20 9.15 16.36
N ILE A 240 0.12 9.57 17.59
CA ILE A 240 -0.83 9.61 18.70
C ILE A 240 -2.04 10.50 18.38
N ASN A 241 -1.81 11.67 17.79
CA ASN A 241 -2.88 12.62 17.46
C ASN A 241 -3.81 12.10 16.35
N ILE A 242 -3.25 11.51 15.29
CA ILE A 242 -4.07 11.02 14.17
C ILE A 242 -4.90 9.78 14.51
N VAL A 243 -4.49 9.02 15.52
CA VAL A 243 -5.26 7.85 15.98
C VAL A 243 -6.20 8.18 17.15
N ASP A 244 -6.07 9.34 17.76
CA ASP A 244 -6.94 9.74 18.85
C ASP A 244 -8.36 10.02 18.34
N ILE A 245 -9.32 9.21 18.78
CA ILE A 245 -10.73 9.27 18.37
C ILE A 245 -11.34 10.63 18.68
N THR A 246 -10.85 11.32 19.72
CA THR A 246 -11.36 12.62 20.14
C THR A 246 -10.86 13.78 19.30
N GLN A 247 -9.82 13.57 18.46
CA GLN A 247 -9.16 14.62 17.71
C GLN A 247 -9.08 14.34 16.20
N ASN A 248 -9.06 13.07 15.78
CA ASN A 248 -8.82 12.69 14.41
C ASN A 248 -9.92 13.09 13.41
N TYR A 249 -11.12 13.43 13.90
CA TYR A 249 -12.18 13.99 13.04
C TYR A 249 -11.88 15.45 12.62
N ASN A 250 -10.91 16.08 13.25
CA ASN A 250 -10.56 17.49 13.05
C ASN A 250 -9.06 17.64 12.69
N TYR A 251 -8.54 16.71 11.88
CA TYR A 251 -7.14 16.74 11.44
C TYR A 251 -6.90 17.90 10.47
N SER A 252 -5.79 18.61 10.64
CA SER A 252 -5.31 19.66 9.74
C SER A 252 -3.91 19.33 9.23
N ASP A 253 -3.77 19.29 7.90
CA ASP A 253 -2.47 19.15 7.23
C ASP A 253 -1.80 20.54 7.15
N LYS A 254 -0.52 20.64 7.44
CA LYS A 254 0.21 21.91 7.46
C LYS A 254 0.17 22.67 6.13
N TYR A 255 0.01 21.96 5.01
CA TYR A 255 -0.13 22.59 3.71
C TYR A 255 -1.51 23.22 3.50
N PHE A 256 -2.57 22.58 4.01
CA PHE A 256 -3.94 23.07 3.87
C PHE A 256 -4.41 24.01 5.00
N GLN A 257 -3.54 24.28 5.97
CA GLN A 257 -3.77 25.25 7.05
C GLN A 257 -5.06 24.98 7.86
N GLU A 258 -6.03 25.89 7.80
CA GLU A 258 -7.28 25.86 8.56
C GLU A 258 -8.29 24.81 8.07
N ILE A 259 -7.99 24.11 6.97
CA ILE A 259 -8.91 23.11 6.44
C ILE A 259 -8.88 21.86 7.32
N THR A 260 -10.03 21.54 7.89
CA THR A 260 -10.21 20.33 8.70
C THR A 260 -10.66 19.15 7.87
N ILE A 261 -10.06 17.99 8.13
CA ILE A 261 -10.26 16.75 7.40
C ILE A 261 -10.56 15.64 8.38
N ASP A 262 -11.66 14.92 8.19
CA ASP A 262 -12.07 13.82 9.06
C ASP A 262 -11.30 12.53 8.71
N LEU A 263 -10.42 12.10 9.62
CA LEU A 263 -9.69 10.84 9.53
C LEU A 263 -10.33 9.69 10.32
N SER A 264 -11.47 9.91 10.99
CA SER A 264 -12.08 8.96 11.92
C SER A 264 -12.51 7.63 11.28
N LYS A 265 -12.72 7.63 9.95
CA LYS A 265 -13.12 6.45 9.19
C LYS A 265 -11.94 5.65 8.62
N ILE A 266 -10.73 6.14 8.77
CA ILE A 266 -9.52 5.42 8.36
C ILE A 266 -9.28 4.25 9.31
N LEU A 267 -8.96 3.09 8.76
CA LEU A 267 -8.45 1.97 9.56
C LEU A 267 -6.94 2.09 9.65
N PHE A 268 -6.45 2.48 10.82
CA PHE A 268 -5.02 2.51 11.08
C PHE A 268 -4.55 1.12 11.54
N VAL A 269 -3.51 0.61 10.89
CA VAL A 269 -2.87 -0.66 11.25
C VAL A 269 -1.39 -0.40 11.47
N PHE A 270 -0.88 -0.83 12.61
CA PHE A 270 0.53 -0.72 12.98
C PHE A 270 1.20 -2.09 12.95
N SER A 271 2.47 -2.16 12.58
CA SER A 271 3.28 -3.35 12.79
C SER A 271 4.54 -3.03 13.56
N TYR A 272 4.92 -3.94 14.42
CA TYR A 272 6.13 -3.86 15.22
C TYR A 272 6.59 -5.26 15.64
N ASN A 273 7.88 -5.36 15.98
CA ASN A 273 8.46 -6.60 16.46
C ASN A 273 8.65 -6.56 17.98
N ASP A 274 8.98 -5.40 18.50
CA ASP A 274 9.24 -5.15 19.92
C ASP A 274 8.20 -4.19 20.50
N PRO A 275 7.25 -4.69 21.31
CA PRO A 275 6.20 -3.88 21.89
C PRO A 275 6.69 -2.90 22.97
N ASP A 276 7.89 -3.13 23.54
CA ASP A 276 8.45 -2.26 24.58
C ASP A 276 9.19 -1.05 24.01
N SER A 277 9.47 -1.08 22.70
CA SER A 277 10.07 0.04 21.97
C SER A 277 9.06 1.11 21.53
N ILE A 278 7.75 0.85 21.67
CA ILE A 278 6.70 1.77 21.26
C ILE A 278 6.35 2.72 22.41
N ASN A 279 6.03 3.96 22.05
CA ASN A 279 5.52 4.94 23.00
C ASN A 279 4.31 4.38 23.75
N PRO A 280 4.31 4.37 25.11
CA PRO A 280 3.23 3.79 25.91
C PRO A 280 1.86 4.40 25.62
N ILE A 281 1.79 5.72 25.31
CA ILE A 281 0.54 6.41 24.99
C ILE A 281 -0.02 5.92 23.65
N LEU A 282 0.83 5.67 22.67
CA LEU A 282 0.40 5.10 21.40
C LEU A 282 -0.04 3.65 21.57
N LYS A 283 0.72 2.86 22.35
CA LYS A 283 0.41 1.45 22.65
C LYS A 283 -0.95 1.28 23.32
N ASP A 284 -1.31 2.16 24.25
CA ASP A 284 -2.60 2.13 24.96
C ASP A 284 -3.82 2.31 24.03
N ARG A 285 -3.64 3.02 22.91
CA ARG A 285 -4.67 3.23 21.89
C ARG A 285 -4.78 2.10 20.87
N ILE A 286 -3.77 1.24 20.80
CA ILE A 286 -3.69 0.17 19.81
C ILE A 286 -4.25 -1.13 20.39
N TYR A 287 -5.16 -1.76 19.66
CA TYR A 287 -5.53 -3.14 19.97
C TYR A 287 -4.46 -4.09 19.42
N GLU A 288 -3.69 -4.66 20.32
CA GLU A 288 -2.57 -5.53 19.99
C GLU A 288 -3.04 -6.94 19.61
N ILE A 289 -2.60 -7.40 18.45
CA ILE A 289 -2.81 -8.73 17.92
C ILE A 289 -1.47 -9.43 17.81
N GLN A 290 -1.27 -10.50 18.54
CA GLN A 290 -0.04 -11.30 18.50
C GLN A 290 0.00 -12.15 17.22
N VAL A 291 1.08 -11.95 16.43
CA VAL A 291 1.41 -12.76 15.26
C VAL A 291 2.66 -13.59 15.58
N ASN A 292 2.44 -14.73 16.20
CA ASN A 292 3.51 -15.59 16.69
C ASN A 292 4.43 -16.08 15.56
N GLY A 293 5.66 -16.45 15.90
CA GLY A 293 6.53 -17.17 14.98
C GLY A 293 6.02 -18.57 14.67
N TYR A 294 6.57 -19.17 13.65
CA TYR A 294 6.23 -20.55 13.25
C TYR A 294 7.12 -21.56 13.99
N SER A 295 6.52 -22.65 14.46
CA SER A 295 7.26 -23.80 14.96
C SER A 295 8.03 -24.51 13.84
N TYR A 296 8.91 -25.45 14.20
CA TYR A 296 9.66 -26.23 13.23
C TYR A 296 8.73 -27.01 12.27
N GLU A 297 7.74 -27.69 12.82
CA GLU A 297 6.75 -28.46 12.04
C GLU A 297 5.89 -27.57 11.15
N GLU A 298 5.48 -26.39 11.68
CA GLU A 298 4.75 -25.41 10.91
C GLU A 298 5.57 -24.86 9.74
N LYS A 299 6.88 -24.63 9.91
CA LYS A 299 7.77 -24.20 8.84
C LYS A 299 7.86 -25.21 7.71
N ILE A 300 7.98 -26.52 8.04
CA ILE A 300 8.01 -27.59 7.04
C ILE A 300 6.71 -27.57 6.23
N LYS A 301 5.56 -27.56 6.91
CA LYS A 301 4.26 -27.56 6.26
C LYS A 301 4.03 -26.30 5.44
N LEU A 302 4.40 -25.13 5.97
CA LEU A 302 4.32 -23.87 5.27
C LEU A 302 5.21 -23.86 4.01
N ALA A 303 6.43 -24.39 4.09
CA ALA A 303 7.34 -24.51 2.95
C ALA A 303 6.75 -25.37 1.86
N LYS A 304 6.22 -26.55 2.22
CA LYS A 304 5.66 -27.53 1.30
C LYS A 304 4.37 -27.07 0.62
N ASP A 305 3.41 -26.61 1.43
CA ASP A 305 2.04 -26.39 0.96
C ASP A 305 1.82 -24.96 0.40
N TYR A 306 2.66 -23.97 0.82
CA TYR A 306 2.46 -22.56 0.47
C TYR A 306 3.66 -21.91 -0.23
N LEU A 307 4.88 -21.99 0.35
CA LEU A 307 6.02 -21.23 -0.17
C LEU A 307 6.50 -21.78 -1.49
N ILE A 308 6.83 -23.07 -1.55
CA ILE A 308 7.35 -23.70 -2.76
C ILE A 308 6.35 -23.62 -3.92
N PRO A 309 5.06 -23.96 -3.77
CA PRO A 309 4.08 -23.83 -4.84
C PRO A 309 3.93 -22.38 -5.33
N ASN A 310 3.95 -21.40 -4.44
CA ASN A 310 3.85 -19.99 -4.82
C ASN A 310 5.11 -19.47 -5.52
N ILE A 311 6.29 -19.95 -5.13
CA ILE A 311 7.54 -19.60 -5.80
C ILE A 311 7.59 -20.23 -7.20
N LEU A 312 7.19 -21.50 -7.34
CA LEU A 312 7.16 -22.21 -8.62
C LEU A 312 6.25 -21.57 -9.66
N LYS A 313 5.15 -20.89 -9.25
CA LYS A 313 4.28 -20.12 -10.16
C LYS A 313 5.03 -19.01 -10.93
N ASN A 314 6.14 -18.50 -10.39
CA ASN A 314 6.93 -17.47 -11.03
C ASN A 314 7.92 -18.01 -12.08
N PHE A 315 8.00 -19.33 -12.22
CA PHE A 315 8.88 -20.02 -13.16
C PHE A 315 8.07 -20.85 -14.15
N SER A 316 8.58 -21.01 -15.36
CA SER A 316 7.90 -21.74 -16.45
C SER A 316 8.10 -23.26 -16.38
N PHE A 317 8.09 -23.85 -15.18
CA PHE A 317 8.15 -25.29 -15.03
C PHE A 317 6.82 -25.95 -15.40
N LYS A 318 6.87 -27.13 -16.00
CA LYS A 318 5.69 -27.98 -16.17
C LYS A 318 5.32 -28.63 -14.83
N LYS A 319 4.08 -29.07 -14.72
CA LYS A 319 3.60 -29.77 -13.52
C LYS A 319 4.47 -31.02 -13.27
N ASN A 320 5.00 -31.14 -12.07
CA ASN A 320 5.88 -32.24 -11.61
C ASN A 320 7.32 -32.25 -12.16
N ASP A 321 7.77 -31.22 -12.88
CA ASP A 321 9.18 -31.13 -13.32
C ASP A 321 10.15 -31.04 -12.14
N ILE A 322 9.69 -30.49 -11.01
CA ILE A 322 10.46 -30.40 -9.77
C ILE A 322 9.67 -31.04 -8.63
N ILE A 323 10.32 -31.94 -7.92
CA ILE A 323 9.79 -32.59 -6.73
C ILE A 323 10.81 -32.38 -5.59
N ILE A 324 10.41 -31.62 -4.58
CA ILE A 324 11.24 -31.38 -3.38
C ILE A 324 10.73 -32.30 -2.27
N LEU A 325 11.60 -33.18 -1.79
CA LEU A 325 11.24 -34.13 -0.73
C LEU A 325 11.25 -33.45 0.65
N ASP A 326 10.43 -33.94 1.55
CA ASP A 326 10.29 -33.41 2.91
C ASP A 326 11.61 -33.36 3.66
N ASN A 327 12.43 -34.41 3.57
CA ASN A 327 13.78 -34.48 4.19
C ASN A 327 14.75 -33.40 3.63
N SER A 328 14.49 -32.86 2.44
CA SER A 328 15.26 -31.75 1.86
C SER A 328 14.81 -30.41 2.43
N ILE A 329 13.52 -30.25 2.69
CA ILE A 329 12.95 -29.07 3.36
C ILE A 329 13.49 -29.01 4.80
N GLU A 330 13.44 -30.13 5.52
CA GLU A 330 14.03 -30.25 6.87
C GLU A 330 15.49 -29.85 6.86
N TYR A 331 16.28 -30.40 5.92
CA TYR A 331 17.71 -30.10 5.79
C TYR A 331 17.96 -28.59 5.57
N ILE A 332 17.14 -27.90 4.76
CA ILE A 332 17.26 -26.45 4.56
C ILE A 332 16.94 -25.70 5.87
N ILE A 333 15.89 -26.11 6.57
CA ILE A 333 15.48 -25.46 7.82
C ILE A 333 16.57 -25.60 8.88
N ASP A 334 17.17 -26.80 9.00
CA ASP A 334 18.18 -27.09 10.01
C ASP A 334 19.51 -26.38 9.78
N ASN A 335 19.93 -26.26 8.51
CA ASN A 335 21.31 -25.85 8.21
C ASN A 335 21.41 -24.42 7.64
N TYR A 336 20.34 -23.89 7.07
CA TYR A 336 20.39 -22.62 6.35
C TYR A 336 19.35 -21.59 6.83
N SER A 337 18.36 -22.01 7.63
CA SER A 337 17.44 -21.09 8.27
C SER A 337 17.95 -20.76 9.66
N ASN A 338 18.19 -19.48 9.93
CA ASN A 338 18.46 -19.06 11.29
C ASN A 338 17.32 -19.50 12.21
N LYS A 339 17.61 -19.66 13.51
CA LYS A 339 16.60 -20.03 14.53
C LYS A 339 15.47 -18.98 14.68
N ASN A 340 15.44 -17.98 13.79
CA ASN A 340 14.39 -16.96 13.72
C ASN A 340 13.03 -17.61 13.47
N SER A 341 12.03 -17.14 14.17
CA SER A 341 10.67 -17.64 14.12
C SER A 341 9.91 -17.34 12.82
N GLY A 342 10.44 -16.46 11.96
CA GLY A 342 9.86 -16.11 10.67
C GLY A 342 10.36 -16.97 9.49
N VAL A 343 9.75 -16.78 8.32
CA VAL A 343 10.05 -17.56 7.10
C VAL A 343 10.70 -16.74 5.98
N ARG A 344 11.09 -15.49 6.24
CA ARG A 344 11.69 -14.60 5.21
C ARG A 344 12.97 -15.18 4.59
N GLU A 345 13.82 -15.79 5.41
CA GLU A 345 15.05 -16.45 4.95
C GLU A 345 14.75 -17.69 4.13
N LEU A 346 13.81 -18.53 4.57
CA LEU A 346 13.37 -19.71 3.82
C LEU A 346 12.89 -19.34 2.42
N ILE A 347 12.10 -18.26 2.31
CA ILE A 347 11.65 -17.76 1.01
C ILE A 347 12.84 -17.37 0.12
N LYS A 348 13.84 -16.69 0.66
CA LYS A 348 15.06 -16.32 -0.10
C LYS A 348 15.82 -17.55 -0.57
N ILE A 349 16.01 -18.52 0.30
CA ILE A 349 16.75 -19.77 0.01
C ILE A 349 16.03 -20.54 -1.09
N PHE A 350 14.72 -20.78 -0.95
CA PHE A 350 13.96 -21.48 -1.98
C PHE A 350 13.93 -20.72 -3.31
N LYS A 351 13.80 -19.38 -3.30
CA LYS A 351 13.86 -18.57 -4.53
C LYS A 351 15.21 -18.70 -5.23
N ASN A 352 16.31 -18.60 -4.50
CA ASN A 352 17.65 -18.73 -5.08
C ASN A 352 17.88 -20.13 -5.65
N MET A 353 17.52 -21.15 -4.90
CA MET A 353 17.62 -22.55 -5.33
C MET A 353 16.83 -22.81 -6.61
N LEU A 354 15.56 -22.40 -6.63
CA LEU A 354 14.68 -22.60 -7.78
C LEU A 354 15.09 -21.74 -8.98
N ALA A 355 15.66 -20.56 -8.78
CA ALA A 355 16.20 -19.73 -9.85
C ALA A 355 17.39 -20.41 -10.54
N LYS A 356 18.34 -21.00 -9.79
CA LYS A 356 19.45 -21.78 -10.35
C LYS A 356 18.94 -22.96 -11.17
N ILE A 357 17.98 -23.72 -10.62
CA ILE A 357 17.38 -24.88 -11.32
C ILE A 357 16.64 -24.42 -12.58
N HIS A 358 15.98 -23.26 -12.56
CA HIS A 358 15.29 -22.72 -13.74
C HIS A 358 16.26 -22.36 -14.88
N ILE A 359 17.44 -21.80 -14.58
CA ILE A 359 18.47 -21.57 -15.60
C ILE A 359 18.88 -22.87 -16.27
N ILE A 360 19.09 -23.94 -15.50
CA ILE A 360 19.42 -25.25 -16.05
C ILE A 360 18.27 -25.81 -16.91
N TYR A 361 17.03 -25.63 -16.45
CA TYR A 361 15.83 -26.09 -17.15
C TYR A 361 15.69 -25.45 -18.54
N ILE A 362 15.93 -24.15 -18.67
CA ILE A 362 15.76 -23.45 -19.95
C ILE A 362 16.96 -23.57 -20.88
N THR A 363 18.17 -23.76 -20.35
CA THR A 363 19.41 -23.75 -21.13
C THR A 363 19.98 -25.14 -21.37
N ASN A 364 19.52 -26.15 -20.63
CA ASN A 364 20.13 -27.49 -20.54
C ASN A 364 21.63 -27.45 -20.20
N ASN A 365 22.09 -26.36 -19.58
CA ASN A 365 23.50 -26.15 -19.26
C ASN A 365 23.67 -25.84 -17.76
N SER A 366 24.19 -26.79 -17.01
CA SER A 366 24.42 -26.66 -15.59
C SER A 366 25.68 -25.89 -15.24
N SER A 367 26.64 -25.73 -16.16
CA SER A 367 27.88 -24.99 -15.94
C SER A 367 27.64 -23.48 -15.73
N LEU A 368 26.55 -22.92 -16.29
CA LEU A 368 26.18 -21.52 -16.10
C LEU A 368 25.90 -21.15 -14.65
N VAL A 369 25.58 -22.12 -13.81
CA VAL A 369 25.31 -21.94 -12.38
C VAL A 369 26.33 -22.71 -11.50
N ASN A 370 27.52 -23.01 -12.05
CA ASN A 370 28.62 -23.70 -11.38
C ASN A 370 28.27 -25.11 -10.86
N ILE A 371 27.42 -25.83 -11.60
CA ILE A 371 27.06 -27.22 -11.29
C ILE A 371 27.68 -28.15 -12.33
N ASN A 372 28.63 -28.98 -11.91
CA ASN A 372 29.39 -29.88 -12.78
C ASN A 372 28.69 -31.25 -12.96
N ARG A 373 27.38 -31.27 -13.16
CA ARG A 373 26.58 -32.49 -13.37
C ARG A 373 25.48 -32.22 -14.39
N ASN A 374 25.23 -33.19 -15.26
CA ASN A 374 24.03 -33.17 -16.10
C ASN A 374 22.80 -33.41 -15.24
N ILE A 375 21.85 -32.50 -15.32
CA ILE A 375 20.58 -32.55 -14.58
C ILE A 375 19.47 -32.89 -15.56
N CYS A 376 18.75 -33.95 -15.28
CA CYS A 376 17.60 -34.39 -16.07
C CYS A 376 16.31 -34.05 -15.33
N PHE A 377 15.27 -33.69 -16.08
CA PHE A 377 13.95 -33.45 -15.57
C PHE A 377 13.02 -34.62 -15.91
N PRO A 378 12.08 -35.01 -15.00
CA PRO A 378 11.74 -34.39 -13.72
C PRO A 378 12.83 -34.54 -12.65
N LEU A 379 13.17 -33.43 -12.00
CA LEU A 379 14.23 -33.36 -10.98
C LEU A 379 13.67 -33.64 -9.59
N LYS A 380 14.19 -34.67 -8.91
CA LYS A 380 13.94 -34.91 -7.48
C LYS A 380 15.04 -34.29 -6.64
N ILE A 381 14.66 -33.34 -5.78
CA ILE A 381 15.55 -32.68 -4.83
C ILE A 381 15.54 -33.50 -3.53
N THR A 382 16.70 -34.04 -3.20
CA THR A 382 16.94 -34.90 -2.04
C THR A 382 17.99 -34.27 -1.12
N LYS A 383 18.10 -34.71 0.13
CA LYS A 383 19.13 -34.26 1.07
C LYS A 383 20.57 -34.40 0.53
N SER A 384 20.80 -35.38 -0.35
CA SER A 384 22.12 -35.63 -0.94
C SER A 384 22.49 -34.66 -2.06
N ASN A 385 21.51 -34.20 -2.85
CA ASN A 385 21.80 -33.36 -4.00
C ASN A 385 21.49 -31.85 -3.78
N ILE A 386 20.79 -31.50 -2.70
CA ILE A 386 20.33 -30.13 -2.46
C ILE A 386 21.47 -29.13 -2.30
N LYS A 387 22.61 -29.55 -1.72
CA LYS A 387 23.80 -28.71 -1.47
C LYS A 387 24.32 -28.04 -2.75
N GLN A 388 24.20 -28.70 -3.89
CA GLN A 388 24.70 -28.16 -5.16
C GLN A 388 23.84 -27.01 -5.70
N PHE A 389 22.59 -26.87 -5.23
CA PHE A 389 21.67 -25.82 -5.65
C PHE A 389 21.61 -24.65 -4.64
N LEU A 390 22.08 -24.84 -3.43
CA LEU A 390 22.16 -23.81 -2.41
C LEU A 390 23.43 -22.98 -2.57
#